data_95e846708f9c131599577a5f3baabe4c
#
_entry.id   95e846708f9c131599577a5f3baabe4c
#
_cell.length_a   1.000
_cell.length_b   1.000
_cell.length_c   1.000
_cell.angle_alpha   90.00
_cell.angle_beta   90.00
_cell.angle_gamma   90.00
#
_symmetry.space_group_name_H-M   'P 1'
#
loop_
_entity.id
_entity.type
_entity.pdbx_description
1 polymer ?
#
loop_
_entity_poly.entity_id
_entity_poly.type
_entity_poly.pdbx_seq_one_letter_code
_entity_poly.pdbx_strand_id
1 'polypeptide(L)'
;MKIIMSPAKEMAIDLPVPKDWVLTQDSQKIVSILKSYSKEELQKLLKVSDTLLEENWDKIQKFQESVTYHAMDLYHGLAFRSFKQVANWEEHRDYAVKHIRILSALYGAISPEECVKPYRLDLTMSLKIEGETLKRYWKERIVTSFEKEECIVNLASSEFSSLFNKKQYDWVDVDFFEKKEGVLKQHSTISKKARGKMAAWMMSHDVQNKSELQKFNVDGFAFDASLSRENHYCFVKGI
;
A
#
# COMPACT_ATOMS: atom_id res chain seq x y z
N MET A 1 -2.24 15.72 -6.88
CA MET A 1 -3.04 14.69 -6.16
C MET A 1 -2.22 13.40 -6.05
N LYS A 2 -2.22 12.77 -4.89
CA LYS A 2 -1.61 11.44 -4.66
C LYS A 2 -2.66 10.43 -4.24
N ILE A 3 -2.48 9.21 -4.68
CA ILE A 3 -3.28 8.04 -4.30
C ILE A 3 -2.41 7.17 -3.43
N ILE A 4 -2.77 6.97 -2.17
CA ILE A 4 -1.99 6.11 -1.27
C ILE A 4 -2.62 4.72 -1.17
N MET A 5 -1.78 3.68 -1.28
CA MET A 5 -2.16 2.27 -1.17
C MET A 5 -1.35 1.58 -0.07
N SER A 6 -1.94 0.60 0.61
CA SER A 6 -1.17 -0.30 1.48
C SER A 6 -0.38 -1.31 0.65
N PRO A 7 0.75 -1.80 1.15
CA PRO A 7 1.48 -2.91 0.53
C PRO A 7 0.69 -4.22 0.66
N ALA A 8 1.26 -5.30 0.17
CA ALA A 8 0.73 -6.65 0.36
C ALA A 8 1.76 -7.57 1.02
N LYS A 9 1.30 -8.49 1.86
CA LYS A 9 2.15 -9.56 2.40
C LYS A 9 2.47 -10.64 1.37
N GLU A 10 1.53 -10.87 0.46
CA GLU A 10 1.68 -11.78 -0.66
C GLU A 10 2.41 -11.07 -1.79
N MET A 11 3.43 -11.71 -2.33
CA MET A 11 4.31 -11.16 -3.35
C MET A 11 4.46 -12.13 -4.51
N ALA A 12 4.39 -11.64 -5.74
CA ALA A 12 4.67 -12.39 -6.97
C ALA A 12 6.12 -12.16 -7.38
N ILE A 13 6.83 -13.23 -7.71
CA ILE A 13 8.25 -13.20 -8.07
C ILE A 13 8.50 -13.63 -9.52
N ASP A 14 7.50 -13.41 -10.37
CA ASP A 14 7.51 -13.94 -11.74
C ASP A 14 8.21 -13.00 -12.75
N LEU A 15 8.27 -11.70 -12.47
CA LEU A 15 8.77 -10.66 -13.37
C LEU A 15 9.95 -9.89 -12.75
N PRO A 16 11.14 -10.50 -12.62
CA PRO A 16 12.30 -9.81 -12.10
C PRO A 16 12.78 -8.71 -13.04
N VAL A 17 13.21 -7.60 -12.48
CA VAL A 17 13.82 -6.49 -13.21
C VAL A 17 15.30 -6.42 -12.85
N PRO A 18 16.22 -6.70 -13.80
CA PRO A 18 17.63 -6.51 -13.57
C PRO A 18 17.94 -5.01 -13.53
N LYS A 19 18.18 -4.47 -12.34
CA LYS A 19 18.55 -3.07 -12.18
C LYS A 19 19.54 -2.93 -11.04
N ASP A 20 20.56 -2.12 -11.26
CA ASP A 20 21.41 -1.63 -10.16
C ASP A 20 20.50 -0.84 -9.19
N TRP A 21 20.42 -1.34 -7.97
CA TRP A 21 19.49 -0.84 -6.99
C TRP A 21 20.17 -0.57 -5.66
N VAL A 22 19.96 0.62 -5.16
CA VAL A 22 20.50 1.05 -3.87
C VAL A 22 19.36 1.29 -2.91
N LEU A 23 19.44 0.61 -1.75
CA LEU A 23 18.55 0.86 -0.63
C LEU A 23 18.69 2.29 -0.11
N THR A 24 17.60 2.91 0.24
CA THR A 24 17.64 4.14 1.04
C THR A 24 18.33 3.89 2.39
N GLN A 25 18.88 4.91 3.01
CA GLN A 25 19.50 4.77 4.33
C GLN A 25 18.53 4.19 5.37
N ASP A 26 17.26 4.60 5.34
CA ASP A 26 16.23 4.08 6.24
C ASP A 26 16.02 2.58 6.04
N SER A 27 15.87 2.14 4.78
CA SER A 27 15.71 0.72 4.46
C SER A 27 16.94 -0.09 4.82
N GLN A 28 18.16 0.46 4.63
CA GLN A 28 19.42 -0.19 5.04
C GLN A 28 19.47 -0.44 6.54
N LYS A 29 19.09 0.56 7.37
CA LYS A 29 19.00 0.42 8.82
C LYS A 29 18.04 -0.70 9.21
N ILE A 30 16.85 -0.71 8.62
CA ILE A 30 15.82 -1.73 8.91
C ILE A 30 16.34 -3.13 8.56
N VAL A 31 16.90 -3.31 7.37
CA VAL A 31 17.45 -4.60 6.92
C VAL A 31 18.61 -5.05 7.84
N SER A 32 19.49 -4.14 8.24
CA SER A 32 20.61 -4.45 9.14
C SER A 32 20.11 -4.94 10.50
N ILE A 33 19.08 -4.33 11.05
CA ILE A 33 18.46 -4.76 12.31
C ILE A 33 17.81 -6.14 12.14
N LEU A 34 17.05 -6.36 11.05
CA LEU A 34 16.43 -7.67 10.79
C LEU A 34 17.48 -8.78 10.64
N LYS A 35 18.62 -8.49 10.01
CA LYS A 35 19.75 -9.43 9.88
C LYS A 35 20.41 -9.78 11.21
N SER A 36 20.38 -8.90 12.19
CA SER A 36 20.99 -9.13 13.51
C SER A 36 20.14 -10.00 14.43
N TYR A 37 18.87 -10.26 14.09
CA TYR A 37 17.98 -11.11 14.90
C TYR A 37 18.37 -12.59 14.76
N SER A 38 18.20 -13.36 15.84
CA SER A 38 18.19 -14.82 15.76
C SER A 38 16.91 -15.31 15.07
N LYS A 39 16.87 -16.59 14.64
CA LYS A 39 15.65 -17.18 14.07
C LYS A 39 14.48 -17.09 15.04
N GLU A 40 14.71 -17.36 16.32
CA GLU A 40 13.67 -17.31 17.37
C GLU A 40 13.14 -15.90 17.59
N GLU A 41 14.00 -14.89 17.56
CA GLU A 41 13.61 -13.48 17.66
C GLU A 41 12.82 -13.05 16.42
N LEU A 42 13.27 -13.46 15.23
CA LEU A 42 12.58 -13.17 13.99
C LEU A 42 11.20 -13.83 13.93
N GLN A 43 11.07 -15.08 14.39
CA GLN A 43 9.79 -15.78 14.45
C GLN A 43 8.78 -15.04 15.34
N LYS A 44 9.24 -14.60 16.52
CA LYS A 44 8.42 -13.79 17.44
C LYS A 44 8.00 -12.45 16.84
N LEU A 45 8.91 -11.79 16.11
CA LEU A 45 8.64 -10.52 15.44
C LEU A 45 7.61 -10.69 14.33
N LEU A 46 7.84 -11.64 13.42
CA LEU A 46 7.02 -11.86 12.22
C LEU A 46 5.70 -12.60 12.52
N LYS A 47 5.62 -13.30 13.64
CA LYS A 47 4.47 -14.15 14.06
C LYS A 47 4.06 -15.13 12.95
N VAL A 48 5.01 -15.90 12.47
CA VAL A 48 4.85 -16.84 11.35
C VAL A 48 5.05 -18.29 11.81
N SER A 49 4.57 -19.24 10.99
CA SER A 49 4.88 -20.67 11.15
C SER A 49 6.34 -20.95 10.83
N ASP A 50 6.84 -22.12 11.23
CA ASP A 50 8.23 -22.54 11.02
C ASP A 50 8.60 -22.56 9.52
N THR A 51 7.70 -23.04 8.67
CA THR A 51 7.92 -23.04 7.20
C THR A 51 8.12 -21.62 6.66
N LEU A 52 7.27 -20.69 7.08
CA LEU A 52 7.39 -19.28 6.68
C LEU A 52 8.59 -18.58 7.34
N LEU A 53 9.04 -19.06 8.50
CA LEU A 53 10.24 -18.55 9.15
C LEU A 53 11.48 -18.83 8.31
N GLU A 54 11.69 -20.07 7.87
CA GLU A 54 12.85 -20.43 7.06
C GLU A 54 12.91 -19.61 5.76
N GLU A 55 11.77 -19.49 5.07
CA GLU A 55 11.68 -18.67 3.85
C GLU A 55 12.03 -17.19 4.10
N ASN A 56 11.49 -16.60 5.17
CA ASN A 56 11.75 -15.19 5.49
C ASN A 56 13.15 -14.97 6.04
N TRP A 57 13.70 -15.92 6.79
CA TRP A 57 15.08 -15.90 7.24
C TRP A 57 16.04 -15.83 6.06
N ASP A 58 15.89 -16.75 5.10
CA ASP A 58 16.72 -16.77 3.90
C ASP A 58 16.62 -15.47 3.09
N LYS A 59 15.41 -14.95 2.91
CA LYS A 59 15.19 -13.65 2.24
C LYS A 59 15.91 -12.50 2.94
N ILE A 60 15.89 -12.47 4.29
CA ILE A 60 16.55 -11.43 5.06
C ILE A 60 18.06 -11.58 4.98
N GLN A 61 18.61 -12.78 5.23
CA GLN A 61 20.05 -13.00 5.24
C GLN A 61 20.68 -12.75 3.87
N LYS A 62 20.02 -13.22 2.80
CA LYS A 62 20.46 -13.05 1.40
C LYS A 62 19.87 -11.81 0.72
N PHE A 63 19.43 -10.83 1.49
CA PHE A 63 18.69 -9.67 0.96
C PHE A 63 19.44 -8.92 -0.15
N GLN A 64 20.77 -8.77 -0.01
CA GLN A 64 21.59 -8.09 -1.03
C GLN A 64 21.68 -8.86 -2.36
N GLU A 65 21.61 -10.18 -2.31
CA GLU A 65 21.70 -11.09 -3.45
C GLU A 65 20.36 -11.28 -4.18
N SER A 66 19.25 -10.93 -3.51
CA SER A 66 17.91 -11.09 -4.06
C SER A 66 17.70 -10.19 -5.28
N VAL A 67 17.00 -10.70 -6.27
CA VAL A 67 16.58 -9.92 -7.45
C VAL A 67 15.55 -8.86 -7.10
N THR A 68 15.44 -7.85 -7.95
CA THR A 68 14.49 -6.74 -7.81
C THR A 68 13.29 -6.90 -8.72
N TYR A 69 12.21 -6.23 -8.34
CA TYR A 69 10.93 -6.19 -9.06
C TYR A 69 10.37 -4.77 -9.02
N HIS A 70 9.60 -4.37 -10.00
CA HIS A 70 8.78 -3.17 -9.82
C HIS A 70 7.78 -3.38 -8.68
N ALA A 71 7.60 -2.36 -7.84
CA ALA A 71 6.74 -2.46 -6.65
C ALA A 71 5.31 -2.89 -7.00
N MET A 72 4.74 -2.34 -8.09
CA MET A 72 3.39 -2.69 -8.52
C MET A 72 3.28 -4.16 -8.94
N ASP A 73 4.34 -4.75 -9.51
CA ASP A 73 4.33 -6.14 -9.97
C ASP A 73 4.61 -7.11 -8.82
N LEU A 74 5.52 -6.75 -7.92
CA LEU A 74 5.84 -7.57 -6.76
C LEU A 74 4.65 -7.77 -5.81
N TYR A 75 3.95 -6.70 -5.45
CA TYR A 75 2.81 -6.82 -4.54
C TYR A 75 1.66 -7.57 -5.21
N HIS A 76 1.15 -8.63 -4.55
CA HIS A 76 0.16 -9.54 -5.13
C HIS A 76 -1.07 -9.80 -4.24
N GLY A 77 -1.29 -9.04 -3.18
CA GLY A 77 -2.49 -9.15 -2.34
C GLY A 77 -3.77 -8.74 -3.08
N LEU A 78 -4.92 -8.89 -2.40
CA LEU A 78 -6.24 -8.66 -3.00
C LEU A 78 -6.40 -7.32 -3.73
N ALA A 79 -5.84 -6.23 -3.20
CA ALA A 79 -5.93 -4.92 -3.85
C ALA A 79 -5.15 -4.91 -5.17
N PHE A 80 -3.94 -5.45 -5.18
CA PHE A 80 -3.09 -5.47 -6.38
C PHE A 80 -3.62 -6.41 -7.46
N ARG A 81 -4.11 -7.61 -7.08
CA ARG A 81 -4.79 -8.50 -8.03
C ARG A 81 -6.01 -7.84 -8.65
N SER A 82 -6.78 -7.13 -7.85
CA SER A 82 -7.97 -6.42 -8.34
C SER A 82 -7.61 -5.19 -9.18
N PHE A 83 -6.51 -4.51 -8.88
CA PHE A 83 -5.95 -3.45 -9.72
C PHE A 83 -5.60 -4.00 -11.11
N LYS A 84 -4.81 -5.06 -11.17
CA LYS A 84 -4.34 -5.69 -12.41
C LYS A 84 -5.48 -6.28 -13.27
N GLN A 85 -6.65 -6.55 -12.68
CA GLN A 85 -7.85 -6.95 -13.43
C GLN A 85 -8.52 -5.80 -14.19
N VAL A 86 -8.28 -4.55 -13.80
CA VAL A 86 -8.93 -3.37 -14.39
C VAL A 86 -8.00 -2.68 -15.39
N ALA A 87 -6.71 -2.56 -15.07
CA ALA A 87 -5.76 -1.87 -15.92
C ALA A 87 -4.33 -2.40 -15.73
N ASN A 88 -3.53 -2.29 -16.80
CA ASN A 88 -2.09 -2.48 -16.77
C ASN A 88 -1.42 -1.13 -16.43
N TRP A 89 -0.63 -1.09 -15.37
CA TRP A 89 0.02 0.14 -14.92
C TRP A 89 1.09 0.65 -15.90
N GLU A 90 1.72 -0.24 -16.68
CA GLU A 90 2.75 0.14 -17.65
C GLU A 90 2.17 0.93 -18.82
N GLU A 91 0.92 0.63 -19.23
CA GLU A 91 0.20 1.39 -20.27
C GLU A 91 -0.15 2.81 -19.82
N HIS A 92 -0.20 3.05 -18.50
CA HIS A 92 -0.50 4.33 -17.87
C HIS A 92 0.64 4.79 -16.94
N ARG A 93 1.89 4.47 -17.31
CA ARG A 93 3.08 4.61 -16.47
C ARG A 93 3.23 6.02 -15.90
N ASP A 94 3.09 7.03 -16.73
CA ASP A 94 3.28 8.43 -16.32
C ASP A 94 2.29 8.83 -15.21
N TYR A 95 1.04 8.44 -15.36
CA TYR A 95 0.03 8.65 -14.32
C TYR A 95 0.36 7.86 -13.06
N ALA A 96 0.66 6.59 -13.19
CA ALA A 96 0.97 5.71 -12.06
C ALA A 96 2.14 6.25 -11.24
N VAL A 97 3.25 6.58 -11.88
CA VAL A 97 4.45 7.11 -11.24
C VAL A 97 4.21 8.48 -10.60
N LYS A 98 3.45 9.34 -11.26
CA LYS A 98 3.11 10.67 -10.76
C LYS A 98 2.18 10.62 -9.55
N HIS A 99 1.15 9.78 -9.59
CA HIS A 99 0.03 9.86 -8.65
C HIS A 99 0.00 8.75 -7.59
N ILE A 100 0.43 7.51 -7.88
CA ILE A 100 0.32 6.40 -6.93
C ILE A 100 1.53 6.35 -6.00
N ARG A 101 1.27 6.13 -4.71
CA ARG A 101 2.29 5.83 -3.69
C ARG A 101 1.87 4.59 -2.91
N ILE A 102 2.71 3.58 -2.94
CA ILE A 102 2.54 2.36 -2.14
C ILE A 102 3.30 2.57 -0.84
N LEU A 103 2.60 2.46 0.29
CA LEU A 103 3.19 2.68 1.61
C LEU A 103 3.78 1.37 2.13
N SER A 104 5.07 1.34 2.41
CA SER A 104 5.80 0.15 2.81
C SER A 104 6.43 0.32 4.19
N ALA A 105 6.37 -0.72 5.03
CA ALA A 105 7.06 -0.75 6.31
C ALA A 105 8.59 -0.87 6.18
N LEU A 106 9.09 -1.28 5.01
CA LEU A 106 10.52 -1.38 4.72
C LEU A 106 11.04 -0.21 3.89
N TYR A 107 10.27 0.23 2.90
CA TYR A 107 10.75 1.17 1.88
C TYR A 107 10.17 2.59 2.01
N GLY A 108 9.19 2.82 2.89
CA GLY A 108 8.50 4.11 3.01
C GLY A 108 7.42 4.29 1.94
N ALA A 109 7.31 5.47 1.35
CA ALA A 109 6.38 5.76 0.26
C ALA A 109 7.09 5.61 -1.08
N ILE A 110 6.71 4.58 -1.84
CA ILE A 110 7.34 4.23 -3.11
C ILE A 110 6.38 4.35 -4.28
N SER A 111 6.91 4.67 -5.47
CA SER A 111 6.15 4.68 -6.71
C SER A 111 5.96 3.25 -7.26
N PRO A 112 5.00 3.02 -8.16
CA PRO A 112 4.78 1.72 -8.80
C PRO A 112 6.01 1.13 -9.50
N GLU A 113 6.85 1.97 -10.09
CA GLU A 113 8.03 1.56 -10.87
C GLU A 113 9.30 1.40 -10.02
N GLU A 114 9.29 1.84 -8.77
CA GLU A 114 10.46 1.67 -7.92
C GLU A 114 10.81 0.21 -7.74
N CYS A 115 12.12 -0.08 -7.85
CA CYS A 115 12.61 -1.43 -7.69
C CYS A 115 12.67 -1.79 -6.21
N VAL A 116 12.09 -2.93 -5.87
CA VAL A 116 12.01 -3.46 -4.51
C VAL A 116 12.33 -4.95 -4.49
N LYS A 117 12.74 -5.45 -3.34
CA LYS A 117 12.99 -6.89 -3.10
C LYS A 117 11.91 -7.47 -2.21
N PRO A 118 11.62 -8.77 -2.31
CA PRO A 118 10.65 -9.43 -1.44
C PRO A 118 11.03 -9.32 0.04
N TYR A 119 10.04 -9.04 0.88
CA TYR A 119 10.22 -8.92 2.32
C TYR A 119 8.92 -9.24 3.07
N ARG A 120 9.00 -9.36 4.39
CA ARG A 120 7.83 -9.44 5.26
C ARG A 120 8.03 -8.54 6.47
N LEU A 121 7.30 -7.43 6.50
CA LEU A 121 7.32 -6.48 7.60
C LEU A 121 6.01 -5.68 7.61
N ASP A 122 5.43 -5.49 8.80
CA ASP A 122 4.24 -4.66 9.03
C ASP A 122 4.59 -3.54 10.02
N LEU A 123 3.90 -2.40 9.94
CA LEU A 123 4.12 -1.28 10.87
C LEU A 123 3.74 -1.61 12.32
N THR A 124 2.90 -2.63 12.51
CA THR A 124 2.45 -3.07 13.85
C THR A 124 3.41 -4.03 14.54
N MET A 125 4.45 -4.48 13.84
CA MET A 125 5.46 -5.36 14.42
C MET A 125 6.32 -4.61 15.45
N SER A 126 6.82 -5.34 16.45
CA SER A 126 7.57 -4.79 17.59
C SER A 126 9.02 -4.43 17.27
N LEU A 127 9.37 -4.25 15.98
CA LEU A 127 10.68 -3.78 15.55
C LEU A 127 10.93 -2.37 16.07
N LYS A 128 12.10 -2.16 16.65
CA LYS A 128 12.55 -0.84 17.09
C LYS A 128 13.76 -0.38 16.26
N ILE A 129 13.73 0.88 15.87
CA ILE A 129 14.81 1.54 15.15
C ILE A 129 15.20 2.76 15.96
N GLU A 130 16.46 2.81 16.40
CA GLU A 130 16.96 3.92 17.23
C GLU A 130 16.11 4.16 18.50
N GLY A 131 15.54 3.07 19.08
CA GLY A 131 14.66 3.11 20.24
C GLY A 131 13.19 3.40 19.96
N GLU A 132 12.84 3.79 18.75
CA GLU A 132 11.45 4.09 18.33
C GLU A 132 10.76 2.88 17.71
N THR A 133 9.43 2.83 17.79
CA THR A 133 8.65 1.85 17.03
C THR A 133 8.74 2.15 15.53
N LEU A 134 8.65 1.10 14.71
CA LEU A 134 8.67 1.25 13.24
C LEU A 134 7.63 2.26 12.73
N LYS A 135 6.43 2.26 13.33
CA LYS A 135 5.38 3.23 13.00
C LYS A 135 5.80 4.67 13.31
N ARG A 136 6.43 4.93 14.46
CA ARG A 136 6.88 6.28 14.82
C ARG A 136 8.03 6.71 13.93
N TYR A 137 8.97 5.82 13.66
CA TYR A 137 10.08 6.04 12.75
C TYR A 137 9.61 6.52 11.36
N TRP A 138 8.61 5.83 10.78
CA TRP A 138 8.07 6.21 9.47
C TRP A 138 7.19 7.44 9.48
N LYS A 139 6.51 7.72 10.59
CA LYS A 139 5.58 8.87 10.69
C LYS A 139 6.23 10.20 10.34
N GLU A 140 7.49 10.39 10.72
CA GLU A 140 8.23 11.63 10.47
C GLU A 140 8.90 11.64 9.08
N ARG A 141 9.16 10.47 8.51
CA ARG A 141 9.90 10.31 7.26
C ARG A 141 9.01 10.20 6.03
N ILE A 142 7.93 9.43 6.14
CA ILE A 142 7.06 9.18 4.99
C ILE A 142 6.38 10.46 4.47
N VAL A 143 6.11 11.39 5.37
CA VAL A 143 5.47 12.67 5.05
C VAL A 143 6.35 13.57 4.19
N THR A 144 7.66 13.38 4.18
CA THR A 144 8.58 14.15 3.32
C THR A 144 8.42 13.85 1.83
N SER A 145 7.73 12.76 1.49
CA SER A 145 7.40 12.37 0.12
C SER A 145 6.12 13.03 -0.40
N PHE A 146 5.49 13.89 0.38
CA PHE A 146 4.23 14.55 0.06
C PHE A 146 4.33 16.05 0.30
N GLU A 147 3.76 16.84 -0.58
CA GLU A 147 3.70 18.28 -0.43
C GLU A 147 2.60 18.69 0.56
N LYS A 148 2.80 19.80 1.25
CA LYS A 148 1.74 20.38 2.11
C LYS A 148 0.54 20.74 1.24
N GLU A 149 -0.66 20.58 1.82
CA GLU A 149 -1.93 20.87 1.13
C GLU A 149 -2.19 20.04 -0.13
N GLU A 150 -1.31 19.07 -0.44
CA GLU A 150 -1.55 18.15 -1.56
C GLU A 150 -2.84 17.36 -1.35
N CYS A 151 -3.61 17.19 -2.42
CA CYS A 151 -4.78 16.33 -2.38
C CYS A 151 -4.35 14.86 -2.26
N ILE A 152 -4.79 14.18 -1.19
CA ILE A 152 -4.50 12.76 -0.93
C ILE A 152 -5.79 11.95 -0.92
N VAL A 153 -5.88 11.02 -1.86
CA VAL A 153 -6.93 9.99 -1.91
C VAL A 153 -6.46 8.76 -1.14
N ASN A 154 -7.09 8.51 0.01
CA ASN A 154 -6.71 7.40 0.88
C ASN A 154 -7.39 6.08 0.46
N LEU A 155 -6.66 5.23 -0.23
CA LEU A 155 -7.01 3.84 -0.52
C LEU A 155 -6.18 2.85 0.33
N ALA A 156 -5.42 3.36 1.31
CA ALA A 156 -4.66 2.55 2.26
C ALA A 156 -5.53 2.10 3.46
N SER A 157 -5.05 1.11 4.20
CA SER A 157 -5.64 0.71 5.48
C SER A 157 -5.34 1.73 6.58
N SER A 158 -6.10 1.67 7.67
CA SER A 158 -5.87 2.51 8.86
C SER A 158 -4.46 2.34 9.45
N GLU A 159 -3.85 1.17 9.29
CA GLU A 159 -2.46 0.94 9.70
C GLU A 159 -1.52 1.95 9.06
N PHE A 160 -1.60 2.12 7.74
CA PHE A 160 -0.72 3.00 6.98
C PHE A 160 -1.21 4.45 6.91
N SER A 161 -2.51 4.69 6.77
CA SER A 161 -3.04 6.06 6.75
C SER A 161 -2.85 6.81 8.08
N SER A 162 -2.69 6.08 9.19
CA SER A 162 -2.38 6.66 10.51
C SER A 162 -0.97 7.24 10.64
N LEU A 163 -0.12 7.09 9.64
CA LEU A 163 1.18 7.78 9.55
C LEU A 163 1.00 9.28 9.26
N PHE A 164 -0.12 9.68 8.67
CA PHE A 164 -0.36 11.04 8.23
C PHE A 164 -1.14 11.86 9.27
N ASN A 165 -0.76 13.13 9.40
CA ASN A 165 -1.64 14.13 9.99
C ASN A 165 -2.57 14.67 8.89
N LYS A 166 -3.76 14.10 8.79
CA LYS A 166 -4.73 14.40 7.73
C LYS A 166 -5.05 15.89 7.57
N LYS A 167 -4.94 16.68 8.65
CA LYS A 167 -5.20 18.13 8.63
C LYS A 167 -4.19 18.93 7.81
N GLN A 168 -3.06 18.35 7.45
CA GLN A 168 -2.00 18.99 6.65
C GLN A 168 -2.20 18.84 5.14
N TYR A 169 -3.27 18.11 4.73
CA TYR A 169 -3.52 17.73 3.34
C TYR A 169 -4.98 18.00 2.96
N ASP A 170 -5.25 18.16 1.68
CA ASP A 170 -6.60 18.03 1.15
C ASP A 170 -6.97 16.54 1.08
N TRP A 171 -7.39 16.00 2.22
CA TRP A 171 -7.53 14.57 2.46
C TRP A 171 -8.92 14.05 2.13
N VAL A 172 -8.98 12.93 1.42
CA VAL A 172 -10.21 12.18 1.18
C VAL A 172 -10.04 10.73 1.63
N ASP A 173 -10.77 10.31 2.65
CA ASP A 173 -10.97 8.89 2.98
C ASP A 173 -12.00 8.28 2.02
N VAL A 174 -11.77 7.03 1.61
CA VAL A 174 -12.68 6.29 0.72
C VAL A 174 -13.07 4.98 1.37
N ASP A 175 -14.39 4.79 1.54
CA ASP A 175 -14.97 3.58 2.07
C ASP A 175 -15.94 2.91 1.10
N PHE A 176 -15.99 1.58 1.18
CA PHE A 176 -16.81 0.72 0.33
C PHE A 176 -17.74 -0.14 1.18
N PHE A 177 -19.03 -0.11 0.88
CA PHE A 177 -20.08 -0.85 1.58
C PHE A 177 -20.87 -1.71 0.61
N GLU A 178 -21.31 -2.88 1.08
CA GLU A 178 -22.35 -3.66 0.44
C GLU A 178 -23.65 -3.45 1.20
N LYS A 179 -24.73 -3.21 0.47
CA LYS A 179 -26.07 -3.09 1.02
C LYS A 179 -26.87 -4.36 0.73
N LYS A 180 -27.09 -5.16 1.77
CA LYS A 180 -27.89 -6.38 1.68
C LYS A 180 -29.09 -6.28 2.60
N GLU A 181 -30.30 -6.49 2.07
CA GLU A 181 -31.56 -6.41 2.83
C GLU A 181 -31.69 -5.10 3.63
N GLY A 182 -31.26 -3.98 3.03
CA GLY A 182 -31.31 -2.66 3.66
C GLY A 182 -30.15 -2.36 4.65
N VAL A 183 -29.33 -3.35 5.00
CA VAL A 183 -28.23 -3.21 5.95
C VAL A 183 -26.91 -2.95 5.22
N LEU A 184 -26.20 -1.88 5.60
CA LEU A 184 -24.85 -1.60 5.12
C LEU A 184 -23.82 -2.44 5.88
N LYS A 185 -22.95 -3.14 5.14
CA LYS A 185 -21.86 -3.93 5.70
C LYS A 185 -20.53 -3.55 5.03
N GLN A 186 -19.49 -3.41 5.84
CA GLN A 186 -18.14 -3.21 5.36
C GLN A 186 -17.32 -4.48 5.64
N HIS A 187 -16.85 -5.14 4.60
CA HIS A 187 -16.02 -6.34 4.70
C HIS A 187 -14.59 -6.03 4.23
N SER A 188 -13.60 -6.43 5.01
CA SER A 188 -12.18 -6.14 4.71
C SER A 188 -11.73 -6.66 3.35
N THR A 189 -12.19 -7.85 2.95
CA THR A 189 -11.89 -8.46 1.65
C THR A 189 -12.47 -7.63 0.50
N ILE A 190 -13.71 -7.20 0.62
CA ILE A 190 -14.42 -6.41 -0.39
C ILE A 190 -13.79 -5.01 -0.50
N SER A 191 -13.55 -4.37 0.64
CA SER A 191 -12.88 -3.07 0.68
C SER A 191 -11.48 -3.11 0.04
N LYS A 192 -10.68 -4.17 0.27
CA LYS A 192 -9.37 -4.33 -0.37
C LYS A 192 -9.48 -4.44 -1.89
N LYS A 193 -10.42 -5.26 -2.38
CA LYS A 193 -10.66 -5.40 -3.83
C LYS A 193 -11.12 -4.10 -4.46
N ALA A 194 -12.08 -3.43 -3.85
CA ALA A 194 -12.64 -2.18 -4.36
C ALA A 194 -11.60 -1.04 -4.39
N ARG A 195 -10.74 -0.93 -3.36
CA ARG A 195 -9.62 0.02 -3.34
C ARG A 195 -8.65 -0.20 -4.50
N GLY A 196 -8.29 -1.45 -4.78
CA GLY A 196 -7.44 -1.77 -5.93
C GLY A 196 -8.08 -1.40 -7.25
N LYS A 197 -9.36 -1.72 -7.44
CA LYS A 197 -10.12 -1.37 -8.65
C LYS A 197 -10.28 0.14 -8.80
N MET A 198 -10.51 0.88 -7.72
CA MET A 198 -10.58 2.34 -7.76
C MET A 198 -9.24 2.96 -8.17
N ALA A 199 -8.12 2.49 -7.61
CA ALA A 199 -6.80 2.99 -8.00
C ALA A 199 -6.53 2.77 -9.50
N ALA A 200 -6.84 1.58 -10.02
CA ALA A 200 -6.70 1.27 -11.43
C ALA A 200 -7.65 2.08 -12.32
N TRP A 201 -8.91 2.25 -11.88
CA TRP A 201 -9.88 3.08 -12.58
C TRP A 201 -9.45 4.54 -12.65
N MET A 202 -8.98 5.11 -11.52
CA MET A 202 -8.45 6.47 -11.51
C MET A 202 -7.30 6.63 -12.50
N MET A 203 -6.41 5.66 -12.56
CA MET A 203 -5.28 5.66 -13.48
C MET A 203 -5.73 5.56 -14.94
N SER A 204 -6.62 4.63 -15.28
CA SER A 204 -7.07 4.41 -16.65
C SER A 204 -7.98 5.53 -17.19
N HIS A 205 -8.56 6.36 -16.33
CA HIS A 205 -9.40 7.51 -16.69
C HIS A 205 -8.70 8.85 -16.48
N ASP A 206 -7.39 8.84 -16.21
CA ASP A 206 -6.58 10.05 -15.98
C ASP A 206 -7.22 11.03 -14.98
N VAL A 207 -7.72 10.50 -13.86
CA VAL A 207 -8.42 11.29 -12.84
C VAL A 207 -7.47 12.29 -12.17
N GLN A 208 -7.75 13.58 -12.32
CA GLN A 208 -6.89 14.66 -11.82
C GLN A 208 -7.44 15.33 -10.55
N ASN A 209 -8.74 15.21 -10.29
CA ASN A 209 -9.41 15.88 -9.20
C ASN A 209 -10.24 14.92 -8.34
N LYS A 210 -10.29 15.15 -7.02
CA LYS A 210 -11.07 14.32 -6.10
C LYS A 210 -12.57 14.25 -6.42
N SER A 211 -13.15 15.32 -6.99
CA SER A 211 -14.57 15.33 -7.38
C SER A 211 -14.90 14.32 -8.48
N GLU A 212 -13.94 13.98 -9.34
CA GLU A 212 -14.13 12.99 -10.39
C GLU A 212 -14.31 11.56 -9.83
N LEU A 213 -13.83 11.29 -8.61
CA LEU A 213 -14.04 10.01 -7.93
C LEU A 213 -15.51 9.62 -7.84
N GLN A 214 -16.41 10.60 -7.76
CA GLN A 214 -17.88 10.37 -7.71
C GLN A 214 -18.41 9.65 -8.96
N LYS A 215 -17.64 9.64 -10.06
CA LYS A 215 -18.00 8.91 -11.30
C LYS A 215 -17.61 7.43 -11.25
N PHE A 216 -16.88 7.00 -10.22
CA PHE A 216 -16.46 5.61 -10.09
C PHE A 216 -17.68 4.67 -10.05
N ASN A 217 -17.72 3.74 -10.99
CA ASN A 217 -18.77 2.73 -11.10
C ASN A 217 -18.18 1.41 -11.63
N VAL A 218 -17.55 0.66 -10.74
CA VAL A 218 -16.94 -0.64 -11.05
C VAL A 218 -17.50 -1.69 -10.10
N ASP A 219 -17.83 -2.87 -10.61
CA ASP A 219 -18.44 -3.98 -9.85
C ASP A 219 -19.75 -3.61 -9.14
N GLY A 220 -20.50 -2.63 -9.66
CA GLY A 220 -21.75 -2.16 -9.08
C GLY A 220 -21.59 -1.24 -7.87
N PHE A 221 -20.38 -0.83 -7.51
CA PHE A 221 -20.16 0.26 -6.56
C PHE A 221 -20.49 1.60 -7.21
N ALA A 222 -21.27 2.42 -6.53
CA ALA A 222 -21.54 3.79 -6.95
C ALA A 222 -21.41 4.73 -5.75
N PHE A 223 -21.08 5.99 -6.04
CA PHE A 223 -20.98 7.04 -5.04
C PHE A 223 -22.33 7.27 -4.36
N ASP A 224 -22.33 7.30 -3.03
CA ASP A 224 -23.51 7.59 -2.23
C ASP A 224 -23.35 8.95 -1.54
N ALA A 225 -24.04 9.97 -2.06
CA ALA A 225 -23.98 11.33 -1.54
C ALA A 225 -24.55 11.46 -0.13
N SER A 226 -25.49 10.58 0.26
CA SER A 226 -26.12 10.63 1.58
C SER A 226 -25.21 10.16 2.70
N LEU A 227 -24.26 9.28 2.39
CA LEU A 227 -23.26 8.75 3.33
C LEU A 227 -21.93 9.51 3.25
N SER A 228 -21.71 10.27 2.18
CA SER A 228 -20.46 10.96 1.93
C SER A 228 -20.40 12.35 2.57
N ARG A 229 -19.17 12.85 2.74
CA ARG A 229 -18.86 14.20 3.22
C ARG A 229 -17.70 14.75 2.37
N GLU A 230 -17.35 16.02 2.55
CA GLU A 230 -16.29 16.69 1.80
C GLU A 230 -14.95 15.92 1.78
N ASN A 231 -14.57 15.34 2.90
CA ASN A 231 -13.30 14.63 3.09
C ASN A 231 -13.47 13.11 3.31
N HIS A 232 -14.64 12.56 3.02
CA HIS A 232 -14.95 11.14 3.18
C HIS A 232 -15.99 10.69 2.16
N TYR A 233 -15.57 9.91 1.18
CA TYR A 233 -16.42 9.40 0.10
C TYR A 233 -16.80 7.95 0.34
N CYS A 234 -18.10 7.68 0.29
CA CYS A 234 -18.67 6.37 0.47
C CYS A 234 -19.21 5.83 -0.85
N PHE A 235 -18.84 4.62 -1.17
CA PHE A 235 -19.32 3.89 -2.34
C PHE A 235 -20.11 2.68 -1.90
N VAL A 236 -21.30 2.53 -2.44
CA VAL A 236 -22.23 1.46 -2.05
C VAL A 236 -22.53 0.58 -3.25
N LYS A 237 -22.50 -0.73 -3.01
CA LYS A 237 -22.96 -1.75 -3.94
C LYS A 237 -24.22 -2.37 -3.38
N GLY A 238 -25.30 -2.34 -4.16
CA GLY A 238 -26.53 -3.12 -3.88
C GLY A 238 -26.33 -4.59 -4.25
N ILE A 239 -26.81 -5.49 -3.39
CA ILE A 239 -26.87 -6.94 -3.64
C ILE A 239 -28.34 -7.36 -3.51
#